data_c479207bfed8d8c1903c09682b1b9fb9
#
_entry.id   c479207bfed8d8c1903c09682b1b9fb9
#
_cell.length_a   1.000
_cell.length_b   1.000
_cell.length_c   1.000
_cell.angle_alpha   90.00
_cell.angle_beta   90.00
_cell.angle_gamma   90.00
#
_symmetry.space_group_name_H-M   'P 1'
#
loop_
_entity.id
_entity.type
_entity.pdbx_description
1 polymer ?
#
loop_
_entity_poly.entity_id
_entity_poly.type
_entity_poly.pdbx_seq_one_letter_code
_entity_poly.pdbx_strand_id
1 'polypeptide(L)'
;MTHASTPSQAPSESPSLAPAEASAPHEGPAVASETSVAADYDRQLDAKHEALKALFVGLDIPAIEVFASTPQHYRMRAEFRIWHEDDAICYAMFSPGQKASSATLQRVEQFAPACEAINALMPRLLAAASADPVLRRRWYQVEFLATLSGEMLVTMVYHRPLDDAWEAAACQLQTALGIHVIGRSRGQKRVLSQDFVTERLEIPGPDGTPPALFLYRQPEGAFTQPNARMCERMIGWACEAVQQAGISPASDLLELYYGNGNFTLPLSRHFRQVLATEVSKTSVQAAQWNIQANARPNVRIARLSAEEYTQAMQGERSFRRLREQEILLADHDFSTVLVDPPRAGVDDATLALLQRFPNIVYISCNPHTLRANLDTLCQTHTIQRMALFDQFPFTPHTECGVLLRQRLPASGTGTLR
;
A
#
# COMPACT_ATOMS: atom_id res chain seq x y z
N MET A 1 -30.57 37.97 -30.01
CA MET A 1 -29.79 36.76 -30.24
C MET A 1 -28.60 36.79 -29.30
N THR A 2 -28.76 36.22 -28.15
CA THR A 2 -27.78 36.25 -27.04
C THR A 2 -27.14 34.86 -26.94
N HIS A 3 -25.86 34.78 -27.27
CA HIS A 3 -25.05 33.56 -27.09
C HIS A 3 -24.71 33.41 -25.62
N ALA A 4 -25.23 32.37 -25.00
CA ALA A 4 -24.83 31.92 -23.68
C ALA A 4 -23.53 31.07 -23.78
N SER A 5 -22.46 31.53 -23.19
CA SER A 5 -21.19 30.81 -23.07
C SER A 5 -21.30 29.83 -21.93
N THR A 6 -21.09 28.57 -22.23
CA THR A 6 -20.96 27.47 -21.25
C THR A 6 -19.61 27.59 -20.53
N PRO A 7 -19.51 27.42 -19.21
CA PRO A 7 -18.22 27.40 -18.51
C PRO A 7 -17.50 26.07 -18.76
N SER A 8 -16.24 26.19 -19.20
CA SER A 8 -15.26 25.10 -19.31
C SER A 8 -15.02 24.48 -17.94
N GLN A 9 -15.30 23.19 -17.81
CA GLN A 9 -14.90 22.39 -16.66
C GLN A 9 -13.36 22.27 -16.64
N ALA A 10 -12.77 22.72 -15.54
CA ALA A 10 -11.38 22.50 -15.21
C ALA A 10 -11.10 20.98 -15.08
N PRO A 11 -9.89 20.50 -15.46
CA PRO A 11 -9.53 19.11 -15.29
C PRO A 11 -9.47 18.79 -13.79
N SER A 12 -10.12 17.70 -13.42
CA SER A 12 -10.10 17.12 -12.07
C SER A 12 -8.65 16.90 -11.63
N GLU A 13 -8.24 17.61 -10.59
CA GLU A 13 -7.01 17.36 -9.88
C GLU A 13 -7.03 15.92 -9.37
N SER A 14 -6.01 15.17 -9.71
CA SER A 14 -5.73 13.88 -9.10
C SER A 14 -5.59 14.09 -7.59
N PRO A 15 -6.16 13.23 -6.74
CA PRO A 15 -5.99 13.37 -5.31
C PRO A 15 -4.48 13.34 -5.01
N SER A 16 -3.97 14.47 -4.53
CA SER A 16 -2.65 14.57 -3.91
C SER A 16 -2.66 13.56 -2.76
N LEU A 17 -1.81 12.52 -2.88
CA LEU A 17 -1.49 11.66 -1.75
C LEU A 17 -1.07 12.60 -0.62
N ALA A 18 -1.82 12.60 0.47
CA ALA A 18 -1.46 13.36 1.66
C ALA A 18 -0.01 13.04 2.01
N PRO A 19 0.82 14.04 2.35
CA PRO A 19 2.19 13.78 2.77
C PRO A 19 2.14 12.77 3.90
N ALA A 20 2.96 11.73 3.82
CA ALA A 20 3.12 10.78 4.90
C ALA A 20 3.43 11.59 6.16
N GLU A 21 2.52 11.55 7.14
CA GLU A 21 2.72 12.24 8.42
C GLU A 21 4.08 11.81 8.95
N ALA A 22 4.98 12.78 9.05
CA ALA A 22 6.31 12.57 9.56
C ALA A 22 6.21 12.01 10.98
N SER A 23 6.86 10.90 11.22
CA SER A 23 7.06 10.33 12.55
C SER A 23 7.53 11.43 13.53
N ALA A 24 7.13 11.33 14.78
CA ALA A 24 7.50 12.26 15.85
C ALA A 24 9.01 12.56 15.83
N PRO A 25 9.45 13.75 16.28
CA PRO A 25 10.84 14.14 16.22
C PRO A 25 11.70 13.16 17.03
N HIS A 26 12.56 12.41 16.34
CA HIS A 26 13.69 11.77 16.99
C HIS A 26 14.70 12.87 17.30
N GLU A 27 14.88 13.19 18.57
CA GLU A 27 16.11 13.85 19.04
C GLU A 27 17.27 12.99 18.57
N GLY A 28 18.29 13.60 17.96
CA GLY A 28 19.43 12.89 17.42
C GLY A 28 20.10 12.07 18.52
N PRO A 29 20.14 10.75 18.44
CA PRO A 29 20.60 9.94 19.54
C PRO A 29 22.11 9.81 19.53
N ALA A 30 22.67 9.84 20.72
CA ALA A 30 23.82 8.98 21.00
C ALA A 30 23.49 7.57 20.47
N VAL A 31 24.41 6.95 19.71
CA VAL A 31 24.24 5.64 19.08
C VAL A 31 23.73 4.65 20.13
N ALA A 32 22.41 4.44 20.16
CA ALA A 32 21.79 3.46 21.04
C ALA A 32 22.34 2.09 20.63
N SER A 33 22.76 1.28 21.59
CA SER A 33 23.22 -0.08 21.28
C SER A 33 22.08 -0.86 20.63
N GLU A 34 22.39 -1.77 19.72
CA GLU A 34 21.36 -2.64 19.06
C GLU A 34 20.46 -3.33 20.09
N THR A 35 21.00 -3.71 21.22
CA THR A 35 20.26 -4.30 22.35
C THR A 35 19.23 -3.35 22.95
N SER A 36 19.54 -2.04 23.01
CA SER A 36 18.59 -1.02 23.49
C SER A 36 17.45 -0.81 22.50
N VAL A 37 17.78 -0.74 21.20
CA VAL A 37 16.76 -0.59 20.13
C VAL A 37 15.80 -1.77 20.10
N ALA A 38 16.30 -3.00 20.26
CA ALA A 38 15.46 -4.20 20.30
C ALA A 38 14.51 -4.20 21.51
N ALA A 39 15.00 -3.87 22.71
CA ALA A 39 14.17 -3.82 23.92
C ALA A 39 13.12 -2.69 23.85
N ASP A 40 13.45 -1.55 23.25
CA ASP A 40 12.50 -0.44 23.02
C ASP A 40 11.43 -0.85 22.01
N TYR A 41 11.82 -1.58 20.98
CA TYR A 41 10.92 -2.10 19.99
C TYR A 41 9.92 -3.11 20.59
N ASP A 42 10.39 -4.07 21.38
CA ASP A 42 9.52 -5.06 22.01
C ASP A 42 8.46 -4.38 22.91
N ARG A 43 8.88 -3.39 23.71
CA ARG A 43 7.94 -2.60 24.54
C ARG A 43 6.91 -1.86 23.71
N GLN A 44 7.30 -1.28 22.59
CA GLN A 44 6.39 -0.58 21.71
C GLN A 44 5.41 -1.54 21.03
N LEU A 45 5.86 -2.72 20.62
CA LEU A 45 5.01 -3.74 20.02
C LEU A 45 3.97 -4.27 21.02
N ASP A 46 4.40 -4.54 22.27
CA ASP A 46 3.51 -4.93 23.36
C ASP A 46 2.47 -3.83 23.62
N ALA A 47 2.88 -2.58 23.66
CA ALA A 47 1.96 -1.46 23.84
C ALA A 47 0.91 -1.35 22.71
N LYS A 48 1.30 -1.58 21.46
CA LYS A 48 0.36 -1.66 20.32
C LYS A 48 -0.63 -2.81 20.48
N HIS A 49 -0.14 -3.97 20.89
CA HIS A 49 -0.96 -5.16 21.11
C HIS A 49 -2.01 -4.93 22.21
N GLU A 50 -1.59 -4.38 23.36
CA GLU A 50 -2.51 -4.06 24.46
C GLU A 50 -3.52 -2.95 24.07
N ALA A 51 -3.08 -1.92 23.35
CA ALA A 51 -3.97 -0.88 22.83
C ALA A 51 -5.02 -1.47 21.87
N LEU A 52 -4.62 -2.41 21.02
CA LEU A 52 -5.53 -3.07 20.10
C LEU A 52 -6.55 -3.92 20.86
N LYS A 53 -6.13 -4.73 21.85
CA LYS A 53 -7.05 -5.48 22.71
C LYS A 53 -8.06 -4.57 23.39
N ALA A 54 -7.60 -3.46 23.96
CA ALA A 54 -8.48 -2.50 24.63
C ALA A 54 -9.52 -1.89 23.67
N LEU A 55 -9.12 -1.57 22.43
CA LEU A 55 -10.01 -1.02 21.42
C LEU A 55 -11.14 -1.98 21.02
N PHE A 56 -10.86 -3.29 21.00
CA PHE A 56 -11.83 -4.31 20.60
C PHE A 56 -12.62 -4.94 21.76
N VAL A 57 -12.51 -4.39 22.96
CA VAL A 57 -13.37 -4.79 24.10
C VAL A 57 -14.84 -4.71 23.70
N GLY A 58 -15.60 -5.76 24.06
CA GLY A 58 -17.03 -5.88 23.74
C GLY A 58 -17.34 -6.60 22.43
N LEU A 59 -16.32 -6.92 21.60
CA LEU A 59 -16.45 -7.89 20.52
C LEU A 59 -15.88 -9.24 20.94
N ASP A 60 -16.49 -10.31 20.44
CA ASP A 60 -15.97 -11.67 20.59
C ASP A 60 -14.85 -11.87 19.56
N ILE A 61 -13.59 -11.61 20.00
CA ILE A 61 -12.41 -11.73 19.15
C ILE A 61 -11.55 -12.92 19.60
N PRO A 62 -10.95 -13.67 18.65
CA PRO A 62 -9.95 -14.68 18.98
C PRO A 62 -8.66 -14.02 19.50
N ALA A 63 -7.69 -14.83 19.93
CA ALA A 63 -6.36 -14.33 20.25
C ALA A 63 -5.77 -13.60 19.03
N ILE A 64 -5.22 -12.41 19.27
CA ILE A 64 -4.61 -11.60 18.22
C ILE A 64 -3.22 -12.16 17.89
N GLU A 65 -3.04 -12.56 16.64
CA GLU A 65 -1.74 -12.99 16.11
C GLU A 65 -0.84 -11.76 15.90
N VAL A 66 0.37 -11.76 16.44
CA VAL A 66 1.26 -10.59 16.37
C VAL A 66 2.42 -10.86 15.41
N PHE A 67 2.55 -10.03 14.40
CA PHE A 67 3.62 -10.10 13.41
C PHE A 67 4.58 -8.92 13.62
N ALA A 68 5.74 -9.23 14.23
CA ALA A 68 6.80 -8.26 14.48
C ALA A 68 7.55 -7.91 13.19
N SER A 69 8.07 -6.69 13.10
CA SER A 69 8.97 -6.24 12.02
C SER A 69 10.42 -6.18 12.49
N THR A 70 11.35 -5.93 11.57
CA THR A 70 12.66 -5.43 11.97
C THR A 70 12.50 -4.01 12.51
N PRO A 71 13.18 -3.63 13.61
CA PRO A 71 13.04 -2.30 14.20
C PRO A 71 13.45 -1.16 13.27
N GLN A 72 14.41 -1.41 12.40
CA GLN A 72 15.01 -0.47 11.46
C GLN A 72 15.13 -1.10 10.07
N HIS A 73 15.42 -0.28 9.06
CA HIS A 73 15.71 -0.72 7.68
C HIS A 73 14.60 -1.53 7.00
N TYR A 74 13.37 -1.30 7.43
CA TYR A 74 12.20 -2.03 6.92
C TYR A 74 11.53 -1.32 5.74
N ARG A 75 11.74 0.00 5.59
CA ARG A 75 10.97 0.85 4.69
C ARG A 75 11.61 0.93 3.31
N MET A 76 10.89 0.47 2.29
CA MET A 76 11.35 0.44 0.90
C MET A 76 11.10 1.77 0.17
N ARG A 77 10.54 2.76 0.85
CA ARG A 77 10.20 4.06 0.26
C ARG A 77 10.55 5.18 1.23
N ALA A 78 11.24 6.21 0.74
CA ALA A 78 11.57 7.40 1.52
C ALA A 78 11.48 8.66 0.66
N GLU A 79 11.17 9.79 1.29
CA GLU A 79 11.02 11.08 0.64
C GLU A 79 11.68 12.16 1.49
N PHE A 80 12.47 13.03 0.88
CA PHE A 80 13.13 14.13 1.56
C PHE A 80 13.05 15.41 0.75
N ARG A 81 12.93 16.53 1.45
CA ARG A 81 13.17 17.84 0.85
C ARG A 81 14.67 18.02 0.62
N ILE A 82 15.03 18.75 -0.43
CA ILE A 82 16.39 19.21 -0.63
C ILE A 82 16.47 20.65 -0.15
N TRP A 83 17.27 20.86 0.87
CA TRP A 83 17.52 22.18 1.41
C TRP A 83 18.81 22.75 0.82
N HIS A 84 18.75 24.02 0.39
CA HIS A 84 19.87 24.74 -0.20
C HIS A 84 20.41 25.74 0.82
N GLU A 85 21.73 25.67 1.08
CA GLU A 85 22.47 26.62 1.88
C GLU A 85 23.67 27.08 1.07
N ASP A 86 23.61 28.29 0.54
CA ASP A 86 24.57 28.83 -0.40
C ASP A 86 24.88 27.85 -1.54
N ASP A 87 26.09 27.29 -1.59
CA ASP A 87 26.50 26.30 -2.58
C ASP A 87 26.37 24.85 -2.15
N ALA A 88 25.91 24.60 -0.94
CA ALA A 88 25.66 23.25 -0.40
C ALA A 88 24.19 22.86 -0.47
N ILE A 89 23.95 21.54 -0.53
CA ILE A 89 22.62 20.96 -0.39
C ILE A 89 22.62 19.84 0.63
N CYS A 90 21.50 19.63 1.31
CA CYS A 90 21.31 18.49 2.22
C CYS A 90 19.89 17.94 2.12
N TYR A 91 19.70 16.68 2.54
CA TYR A 91 18.37 16.16 2.82
C TYR A 91 17.82 16.81 4.07
N ALA A 92 16.54 17.16 4.01
CA ALA A 92 15.85 17.88 5.08
C ALA A 92 14.50 17.23 5.41
N MET A 93 14.24 17.16 6.70
CA MET A 93 12.90 16.91 7.26
C MET A 93 12.48 18.12 8.11
N PHE A 94 11.19 18.26 8.34
CA PHE A 94 10.60 19.32 9.15
C PHE A 94 9.56 18.72 10.08
N SER A 95 9.44 19.26 11.28
CA SER A 95 8.41 18.81 12.22
C SER A 95 7.02 19.02 11.62
N PRO A 96 6.10 18.06 11.78
CA PRO A 96 4.73 18.17 11.29
C PRO A 96 4.06 19.45 11.74
N GLY A 97 3.34 20.11 10.82
CA GLY A 97 2.60 21.35 11.10
C GLY A 97 3.45 22.61 11.22
N GLN A 98 4.78 22.51 11.13
CA GLN A 98 5.66 23.68 11.15
C GLN A 98 6.03 24.14 9.74
N LYS A 99 6.16 25.46 9.56
CA LYS A 99 6.63 26.03 8.30
C LYS A 99 8.12 25.69 8.10
N ALA A 100 8.48 25.20 6.91
CA ALA A 100 9.85 24.95 6.53
C ALA A 100 10.70 26.23 6.61
N SER A 101 11.74 26.21 7.44
CA SER A 101 12.67 27.32 7.66
C SER A 101 14.00 26.76 8.16
N SER A 102 15.06 27.58 8.16
CA SER A 102 16.35 27.21 8.76
C SER A 102 16.25 26.86 10.24
N ALA A 103 15.29 27.48 10.98
CA ALA A 103 15.07 27.22 12.39
C ALA A 103 14.36 25.88 12.67
N THR A 104 13.62 25.33 11.69
CA THR A 104 12.89 24.06 11.81
C THR A 104 13.52 22.94 11.01
N LEU A 105 14.68 23.21 10.39
CA LEU A 105 15.43 22.28 9.58
C LEU A 105 16.04 21.16 10.44
N GLN A 106 15.71 19.92 10.07
CA GLN A 106 16.39 18.72 10.56
C GLN A 106 17.15 18.12 9.38
N ARG A 107 18.49 18.17 9.42
CA ARG A 107 19.35 17.56 8.41
C ARG A 107 19.31 16.05 8.57
N VAL A 108 19.19 15.33 7.46
CA VAL A 108 19.11 13.88 7.44
C VAL A 108 20.32 13.33 6.69
N GLU A 109 21.23 12.69 7.39
CA GLU A 109 22.36 11.99 6.77
C GLU A 109 22.02 10.51 6.56
N GLN A 110 21.30 9.92 7.51
CA GLN A 110 20.74 8.56 7.47
C GLN A 110 19.33 8.59 7.98
N PHE A 111 18.52 7.68 7.49
CA PHE A 111 17.13 7.54 7.90
C PHE A 111 16.89 6.10 8.36
N ALA A 112 16.94 5.86 9.67
CA ALA A 112 16.88 4.53 10.27
C ALA A 112 15.69 3.65 9.78
N PRO A 113 14.49 4.18 9.51
CA PRO A 113 13.42 3.37 8.92
C PRO A 113 13.70 2.89 7.50
N ALA A 114 14.40 3.69 6.65
CA ALA A 114 14.66 3.32 5.26
C ALA A 114 15.59 2.11 5.16
N CYS A 115 15.32 1.25 4.16
CA CYS A 115 16.14 0.07 3.90
C CYS A 115 17.61 0.45 3.66
N GLU A 116 18.50 -0.49 3.88
CA GLU A 116 19.96 -0.28 3.75
C GLU A 116 20.34 0.24 2.37
N ALA A 117 19.67 -0.24 1.31
CA ALA A 117 19.94 0.21 -0.05
C ALA A 117 19.65 1.71 -0.25
N ILE A 118 18.57 2.25 0.34
CA ILE A 118 18.27 3.68 0.32
C ILE A 118 19.33 4.45 1.12
N ASN A 119 19.65 4.02 2.35
CA ASN A 119 20.65 4.65 3.19
C ASN A 119 22.04 4.66 2.56
N ALA A 120 22.44 3.59 1.87
CA ALA A 120 23.70 3.52 1.13
C ALA A 120 23.73 4.43 -0.11
N LEU A 121 22.59 4.62 -0.77
CA LEU A 121 22.47 5.49 -1.94
C LEU A 121 22.44 6.98 -1.57
N MET A 122 21.80 7.36 -0.45
CA MET A 122 21.60 8.76 -0.04
C MET A 122 22.87 9.60 -0.12
N PRO A 123 24.01 9.25 0.54
CA PRO A 123 25.22 10.08 0.49
C PRO A 123 25.85 10.12 -0.92
N ARG A 124 25.79 9.03 -1.67
CA ARG A 124 26.35 8.95 -3.03
C ARG A 124 25.57 9.84 -4.01
N LEU A 125 24.22 9.79 -3.94
CA LEU A 125 23.35 10.62 -4.75
C LEU A 125 23.55 12.12 -4.42
N LEU A 126 23.59 12.46 -3.14
CA LEU A 126 23.78 13.83 -2.68
C LEU A 126 25.12 14.39 -3.15
N ALA A 127 26.21 13.62 -3.00
CA ALA A 127 27.56 14.02 -3.43
C ALA A 127 27.62 14.25 -4.94
N ALA A 128 27.09 13.32 -5.74
CA ALA A 128 27.08 13.43 -7.19
C ALA A 128 26.24 14.63 -7.68
N ALA A 129 25.06 14.83 -7.10
CA ALA A 129 24.19 15.95 -7.47
C ALA A 129 24.75 17.31 -6.97
N SER A 130 25.45 17.34 -5.83
CA SER A 130 26.12 18.56 -5.33
C SER A 130 27.26 19.01 -6.24
N ALA A 131 28.01 18.06 -6.80
CA ALA A 131 29.13 18.34 -7.69
C ALA A 131 28.69 18.86 -9.07
N ASP A 132 27.47 18.57 -9.50
CA ASP A 132 26.95 19.00 -10.81
C ASP A 132 26.01 20.21 -10.67
N PRO A 133 26.39 21.41 -11.18
CA PRO A 133 25.56 22.61 -11.10
C PRO A 133 24.19 22.47 -11.77
N VAL A 134 24.09 21.62 -12.82
CA VAL A 134 22.81 21.38 -13.52
C VAL A 134 21.86 20.55 -12.66
N LEU A 135 22.37 19.51 -12.02
CA LEU A 135 21.55 18.66 -11.14
C LEU A 135 21.18 19.37 -9.83
N ARG A 136 22.11 20.12 -9.24
CA ARG A 136 21.91 20.85 -7.98
C ARG A 136 20.87 21.97 -8.11
N ARG A 137 20.87 22.68 -9.24
CA ARG A 137 20.09 23.90 -9.43
C ARG A 137 18.61 23.69 -9.24
N ARG A 138 18.02 24.28 -8.16
CA ARG A 138 16.60 24.23 -7.82
C ARG A 138 16.03 22.82 -7.69
N TRP A 139 16.88 21.84 -7.32
CA TRP A 139 16.42 20.54 -6.89
C TRP A 139 15.67 20.73 -5.58
N TYR A 140 14.41 20.27 -5.53
CA TYR A 140 13.46 20.62 -4.45
C TYR A 140 13.17 19.45 -3.52
N GLN A 141 13.02 18.25 -4.07
CA GLN A 141 12.64 17.03 -3.37
C GLN A 141 13.21 15.83 -4.08
N VAL A 142 13.41 14.78 -3.32
CA VAL A 142 13.77 13.46 -3.83
C VAL A 142 12.86 12.42 -3.23
N GLU A 143 12.45 11.44 -4.04
CA GLU A 143 11.72 10.26 -3.63
C GLU A 143 12.51 9.03 -4.03
N PHE A 144 12.63 8.08 -3.09
CA PHE A 144 13.28 6.80 -3.28
C PHE A 144 12.22 5.70 -3.26
N LEU A 145 12.31 4.77 -4.20
CA LEU A 145 11.55 3.54 -4.22
C LEU A 145 12.50 2.37 -4.49
N ALA A 146 12.71 1.56 -3.46
CA ALA A 146 13.56 0.38 -3.49
C ALA A 146 12.71 -0.90 -3.52
N THR A 147 13.32 -2.00 -3.91
CA THR A 147 12.72 -3.34 -3.90
C THR A 147 13.61 -4.33 -3.18
N LEU A 148 13.03 -5.44 -2.71
CA LEU A 148 13.79 -6.58 -2.18
C LEU A 148 14.67 -7.24 -3.26
N SER A 149 14.30 -7.08 -4.54
CA SER A 149 15.08 -7.57 -5.69
C SER A 149 16.31 -6.72 -6.00
N GLY A 150 16.48 -5.57 -5.34
CA GLY A 150 17.63 -4.67 -5.51
C GLY A 150 17.43 -3.58 -6.56
N GLU A 151 16.27 -3.48 -7.22
CA GLU A 151 15.98 -2.35 -8.10
C GLU A 151 15.72 -1.07 -7.28
N MET A 152 16.16 0.07 -7.82
CA MET A 152 16.02 1.37 -7.18
C MET A 152 15.56 2.42 -8.19
N LEU A 153 14.46 3.10 -7.88
CA LEU A 153 13.94 4.22 -8.64
C LEU A 153 14.05 5.50 -7.80
N VAL A 154 14.64 6.54 -8.38
CA VAL A 154 14.77 7.85 -7.75
C VAL A 154 14.03 8.90 -8.57
N THR A 155 13.08 9.57 -7.93
CA THR A 155 12.37 10.70 -8.54
C THR A 155 12.96 11.99 -8.01
N MET A 156 13.55 12.81 -8.90
CA MET A 156 14.13 14.11 -8.60
C MET A 156 13.15 15.21 -9.01
N VAL A 157 12.62 15.95 -8.03
CA VAL A 157 11.62 17.00 -8.25
C VAL A 157 12.27 18.37 -8.22
N TYR A 158 11.98 19.19 -9.24
CA TYR A 158 12.61 20.50 -9.45
C TYR A 158 11.59 21.63 -9.49
N HIS A 159 11.99 22.80 -8.99
CA HIS A 159 11.29 24.07 -9.16
C HIS A 159 11.81 24.88 -10.35
N ARG A 160 12.13 24.19 -11.45
CA ARG A 160 12.51 24.76 -12.75
C ARG A 160 12.14 23.80 -13.88
N PRO A 161 12.01 24.26 -15.14
CA PRO A 161 11.91 23.36 -16.27
C PRO A 161 13.13 22.46 -16.39
N LEU A 162 12.92 21.25 -16.88
CA LEU A 162 13.95 20.26 -17.20
C LEU A 162 14.27 20.36 -18.68
N ASP A 163 15.53 20.64 -19.00
CA ASP A 163 16.07 20.78 -20.33
C ASP A 163 16.98 19.58 -20.71
N ASP A 164 17.52 19.61 -21.91
CA ASP A 164 18.38 18.53 -22.42
C ASP A 164 19.71 18.45 -21.67
N ALA A 165 20.19 19.58 -21.11
CA ALA A 165 21.37 19.58 -20.25
C ALA A 165 21.11 18.81 -18.95
N TRP A 166 19.91 18.99 -18.36
CA TRP A 166 19.49 18.21 -17.20
C TRP A 166 19.41 16.72 -17.55
N GLU A 167 18.80 16.39 -18.70
CA GLU A 167 18.66 15.01 -19.13
C GLU A 167 20.01 14.32 -19.32
N ALA A 168 20.98 14.98 -19.97
CA ALA A 168 22.32 14.47 -20.17
C ALA A 168 23.04 14.20 -18.83
N ALA A 169 23.00 15.18 -17.89
CA ALA A 169 23.60 15.04 -16.57
C ALA A 169 22.93 13.93 -15.73
N ALA A 170 21.60 13.83 -15.77
CA ALA A 170 20.84 12.82 -15.04
C ALA A 170 21.05 11.40 -15.63
N CYS A 171 21.25 11.25 -16.94
CA CYS A 171 21.65 9.97 -17.55
C CYS A 171 23.02 9.49 -17.07
N GLN A 172 24.00 10.41 -16.93
CA GLN A 172 25.31 10.08 -16.36
C GLN A 172 25.19 9.66 -14.90
N LEU A 173 24.40 10.40 -14.10
CA LEU A 173 24.11 10.08 -12.71
C LEU A 173 23.47 8.69 -12.57
N GLN A 174 22.43 8.40 -13.37
CA GLN A 174 21.74 7.11 -13.41
C GLN A 174 22.72 5.95 -13.65
N THR A 175 23.58 6.10 -14.64
CA THR A 175 24.56 5.08 -15.02
C THR A 175 25.60 4.89 -13.91
N ALA A 176 26.15 5.99 -13.36
CA ALA A 176 27.18 5.96 -12.33
C ALA A 176 26.70 5.33 -11.00
N LEU A 177 25.41 5.51 -10.68
CA LEU A 177 24.83 5.00 -9.44
C LEU A 177 24.13 3.64 -9.61
N GLY A 178 23.86 3.20 -10.84
CA GLY A 178 23.14 1.93 -11.13
C GLY A 178 21.69 1.97 -10.69
N ILE A 179 20.99 3.08 -10.93
CA ILE A 179 19.61 3.32 -10.51
C ILE A 179 18.74 3.74 -11.71
N HIS A 180 17.41 3.74 -11.52
CA HIS A 180 16.51 4.42 -12.46
C HIS A 180 16.22 5.84 -11.98
N VAL A 181 16.16 6.80 -12.90
CA VAL A 181 15.94 8.21 -12.57
C VAL A 181 14.75 8.78 -13.35
N ILE A 182 13.88 9.47 -12.62
CA ILE A 182 12.81 10.29 -13.16
C ILE A 182 13.05 11.73 -12.73
N GLY A 183 12.94 12.66 -13.69
CA GLY A 183 12.85 14.08 -13.39
C GLY A 183 11.42 14.58 -13.41
N ARG A 184 11.03 15.32 -12.39
CA ARG A 184 9.75 16.00 -12.31
C ARG A 184 9.91 17.50 -12.15
N SER A 185 9.04 18.23 -12.81
CA SER A 185 8.88 19.67 -12.66
C SER A 185 7.40 20.02 -12.95
N ARG A 186 6.99 21.27 -12.76
CA ARG A 186 5.62 21.69 -13.02
C ARG A 186 5.22 21.34 -14.47
N GLY A 187 4.29 20.39 -14.61
CA GLY A 187 3.78 19.94 -15.91
C GLY A 187 4.76 19.09 -16.73
N GLN A 188 5.90 18.68 -16.18
CA GLN A 188 6.87 17.84 -16.87
C GLN A 188 7.17 16.55 -16.07
N LYS A 189 7.29 15.45 -16.81
CA LYS A 189 7.87 14.18 -16.34
C LYS A 189 8.86 13.70 -17.41
N ARG A 190 10.13 13.57 -17.05
CA ARG A 190 11.18 12.98 -17.91
C ARG A 190 11.60 11.64 -17.31
N VAL A 191 11.39 10.57 -18.04
CA VAL A 191 11.75 9.20 -17.68
C VAL A 191 13.01 8.83 -18.45
N LEU A 192 14.11 8.54 -17.75
CA LEU A 192 15.38 8.27 -18.42
C LEU A 192 15.53 6.82 -18.88
N SER A 193 14.97 5.88 -18.14
CA SER A 193 15.00 4.45 -18.50
C SER A 193 13.62 3.80 -18.34
N GLN A 194 13.11 3.76 -17.12
CA GLN A 194 11.77 3.21 -16.80
C GLN A 194 11.14 4.01 -15.65
N ASP A 195 9.83 3.96 -15.55
CA ASP A 195 9.07 4.66 -14.50
C ASP A 195 8.43 3.69 -13.49
N PHE A 196 9.03 2.55 -13.32
CA PHE A 196 8.62 1.53 -12.35
C PHE A 196 9.84 0.76 -11.84
N VAL A 197 9.65 0.01 -10.77
CA VAL A 197 10.55 -1.07 -10.34
C VAL A 197 9.78 -2.38 -10.29
N THR A 198 10.50 -3.51 -10.35
CA THR A 198 9.91 -4.84 -10.23
C THR A 198 10.25 -5.44 -8.88
N GLU A 199 9.26 -5.49 -8.00
CA GLU A 199 9.37 -6.12 -6.70
C GLU A 199 9.22 -7.65 -6.82
N ARG A 200 9.93 -8.39 -5.97
CA ARG A 200 9.85 -9.84 -5.84
C ARG A 200 9.50 -10.19 -4.41
N LEU A 201 8.26 -10.64 -4.20
CA LEU A 201 7.80 -11.08 -2.89
C LEU A 201 7.80 -12.61 -2.80
N GLU A 202 8.36 -13.12 -1.71
CA GLU A 202 8.36 -14.54 -1.38
C GLU A 202 7.25 -14.82 -0.36
N ILE A 203 6.13 -15.35 -0.85
CA ILE A 203 4.97 -15.59 0.00
C ILE A 203 5.10 -16.98 0.64
N PRO A 204 5.11 -17.08 1.97
CA PRO A 204 5.18 -18.35 2.68
C PRO A 204 4.12 -19.33 2.17
N GLY A 205 4.52 -20.56 1.98
CA GLY A 205 3.58 -21.63 1.68
C GLY A 205 3.05 -22.26 2.96
N PRO A 206 1.92 -23.00 2.89
CA PRO A 206 1.40 -23.73 4.03
C PRO A 206 2.34 -24.89 4.41
N ASP A 207 2.35 -25.23 5.70
CA ASP A 207 2.95 -26.48 6.23
C ASP A 207 4.40 -26.75 5.78
N GLY A 208 5.25 -25.70 5.71
CA GLY A 208 6.67 -25.84 5.35
C GLY A 208 6.94 -26.08 3.86
N THR A 209 5.94 -25.91 2.99
CA THR A 209 6.19 -25.88 1.55
C THR A 209 7.05 -24.67 1.18
N PRO A 210 7.91 -24.77 0.16
CA PRO A 210 8.74 -23.65 -0.26
C PRO A 210 7.90 -22.40 -0.56
N PRO A 211 8.41 -21.20 -0.22
CA PRO A 211 7.74 -19.94 -0.56
C PRO A 211 7.49 -19.84 -2.06
N ALA A 212 6.36 -19.27 -2.42
CA ALA A 212 6.04 -18.97 -3.82
C ALA A 212 6.50 -17.56 -4.16
N LEU A 213 7.26 -17.40 -5.25
CA LEU A 213 7.72 -16.12 -5.73
C LEU A 213 6.63 -15.44 -6.58
N PHE A 214 6.37 -14.16 -6.28
CA PHE A 214 5.48 -13.30 -7.05
C PHE A 214 6.20 -12.02 -7.49
N LEU A 215 5.92 -11.62 -8.74
CA LEU A 215 6.48 -10.42 -9.36
C LEU A 215 5.45 -9.30 -9.41
N TYR A 216 5.84 -8.11 -8.96
CA TYR A 216 4.98 -6.93 -8.97
C TYR A 216 5.67 -5.73 -9.60
N ARG A 217 5.11 -5.20 -10.67
CA ARG A 217 5.51 -3.91 -11.18
C ARG A 217 4.95 -2.83 -10.27
N GLN A 218 5.82 -1.98 -9.76
CA GLN A 218 5.51 -0.86 -8.89
C GLN A 218 5.80 0.45 -9.63
N PRO A 219 4.79 1.09 -10.24
CA PRO A 219 4.97 2.36 -10.94
C PRO A 219 5.32 3.50 -9.97
N GLU A 220 6.09 4.45 -10.47
CA GLU A 220 6.37 5.71 -9.77
C GLU A 220 5.07 6.41 -9.38
N GLY A 221 4.99 6.89 -8.15
CA GLY A 221 3.81 7.58 -7.61
C GLY A 221 2.62 6.68 -7.28
N ALA A 222 2.65 5.38 -7.60
CA ALA A 222 1.60 4.45 -7.17
C ALA A 222 1.78 4.07 -5.68
N PHE A 223 0.67 3.68 -5.05
CA PHE A 223 0.74 3.11 -3.71
C PHE A 223 1.45 1.75 -3.74
N THR A 224 2.34 1.55 -2.79
CA THR A 224 2.99 0.26 -2.49
C THR A 224 3.08 0.10 -0.98
N GLN A 225 3.00 -1.14 -0.49
CA GLN A 225 3.23 -1.41 0.92
C GLN A 225 4.67 -1.02 1.29
N PRO A 226 4.86 -0.10 2.25
CA PRO A 226 6.18 0.47 2.50
C PRO A 226 7.17 -0.50 3.15
N ASN A 227 6.70 -1.54 3.83
CA ASN A 227 7.50 -2.60 4.42
C ASN A 227 7.24 -3.90 3.64
N ALA A 228 8.11 -4.19 2.68
CA ALA A 228 7.94 -5.34 1.79
C ALA A 228 7.97 -6.69 2.53
N ARG A 229 8.80 -6.82 3.57
CA ARG A 229 8.84 -8.05 4.39
C ARG A 229 7.58 -8.25 5.21
N MET A 230 6.99 -7.17 5.72
CA MET A 230 5.70 -7.25 6.39
C MET A 230 4.58 -7.53 5.39
N CYS A 231 4.65 -6.98 4.17
CA CYS A 231 3.72 -7.29 3.09
C CYS A 231 3.69 -8.80 2.78
N GLU A 232 4.86 -9.47 2.71
CA GLU A 232 4.95 -10.93 2.55
C GLU A 232 4.20 -11.68 3.67
N ARG A 233 4.34 -11.23 4.93
CA ARG A 233 3.66 -11.84 6.09
C ARG A 233 2.14 -11.60 6.08
N MET A 234 1.72 -10.39 5.73
CA MET A 234 0.29 -10.05 5.60
C MET A 234 -0.39 -10.92 4.54
N ILE A 235 0.25 -11.07 3.39
CA ILE A 235 -0.25 -11.93 2.29
C ILE A 235 -0.25 -13.40 2.72
N GLY A 236 0.84 -13.88 3.35
CA GLY A 236 0.93 -15.24 3.88
C GLY A 236 -0.20 -15.55 4.85
N TRP A 237 -0.43 -14.64 5.82
CA TRP A 237 -1.54 -14.75 6.76
C TRP A 237 -2.91 -14.81 6.05
N ALA A 238 -3.15 -13.98 5.05
CA ALA A 238 -4.41 -14.00 4.30
C ALA A 238 -4.61 -15.32 3.54
N CYS A 239 -3.56 -15.87 2.92
CA CYS A 239 -3.60 -17.17 2.26
C CYS A 239 -3.88 -18.31 3.25
N GLU A 240 -3.20 -18.32 4.38
CA GLU A 240 -3.45 -19.29 5.45
C GLU A 240 -4.86 -19.18 6.01
N ALA A 241 -5.35 -17.96 6.24
CA ALA A 241 -6.69 -17.72 6.75
C ALA A 241 -7.77 -18.32 5.84
N VAL A 242 -7.64 -18.11 4.53
CA VAL A 242 -8.55 -18.67 3.51
C VAL A 242 -8.48 -20.21 3.51
N GLN A 243 -7.28 -20.77 3.59
CA GLN A 243 -7.07 -22.22 3.56
C GLN A 243 -7.62 -22.89 4.83
N GLN A 244 -7.30 -22.37 6.01
CA GLN A 244 -7.75 -22.92 7.29
C GLN A 244 -9.25 -22.78 7.50
N ALA A 245 -9.88 -21.77 6.92
CA ALA A 245 -11.34 -21.63 6.92
C ALA A 245 -12.05 -22.69 6.06
N GLY A 246 -11.32 -23.51 5.30
CA GLY A 246 -11.88 -24.53 4.44
C GLY A 246 -12.73 -23.96 3.30
N ILE A 247 -12.36 -22.78 2.80
CA ILE A 247 -13.05 -22.14 1.67
C ILE A 247 -12.86 -22.97 0.42
N SER A 248 -13.95 -23.25 -0.30
CA SER A 248 -13.89 -24.10 -1.48
C SER A 248 -13.05 -23.49 -2.60
N PRO A 249 -12.07 -24.21 -3.16
CA PRO A 249 -11.31 -23.74 -4.32
C PRO A 249 -12.16 -23.67 -5.61
N ALA A 250 -13.36 -24.23 -5.61
CA ALA A 250 -14.31 -24.11 -6.72
C ALA A 250 -15.14 -22.82 -6.69
N SER A 251 -15.06 -22.05 -5.60
CA SER A 251 -15.70 -20.75 -5.46
C SER A 251 -14.84 -19.59 -5.94
N ASP A 252 -15.40 -18.40 -5.99
CA ASP A 252 -14.73 -17.21 -6.49
C ASP A 252 -14.44 -16.20 -5.37
N LEU A 253 -13.41 -15.38 -5.60
CA LEU A 253 -13.01 -14.25 -4.76
C LEU A 253 -13.40 -12.93 -5.44
N LEU A 254 -14.04 -12.05 -4.68
CA LEU A 254 -14.13 -10.63 -5.00
C LEU A 254 -13.05 -9.88 -4.21
N GLU A 255 -12.32 -8.97 -4.86
CA GLU A 255 -11.45 -8.02 -4.17
C GLU A 255 -11.86 -6.59 -4.50
N LEU A 256 -12.11 -5.79 -3.46
CA LEU A 256 -12.31 -4.37 -3.56
C LEU A 256 -11.04 -3.64 -3.10
N TYR A 257 -10.73 -2.50 -3.73
CA TYR A 257 -9.51 -1.73 -3.46
C TYR A 257 -8.22 -2.49 -3.81
N TYR A 258 -8.14 -3.00 -5.04
CA TYR A 258 -7.03 -3.86 -5.51
C TYR A 258 -5.63 -3.26 -5.30
N GLY A 259 -5.46 -1.93 -5.45
CA GLY A 259 -4.18 -1.26 -5.34
C GLY A 259 -3.15 -1.80 -6.35
N ASN A 260 -2.08 -2.42 -5.87
CA ASN A 260 -1.05 -3.08 -6.69
C ASN A 260 -1.27 -4.60 -6.86
N GLY A 261 -2.33 -5.15 -6.25
CA GLY A 261 -2.67 -6.58 -6.32
C GLY A 261 -1.82 -7.50 -5.44
N ASN A 262 -1.28 -6.96 -4.38
CA ASN A 262 -0.40 -7.71 -3.49
C ASN A 262 -1.08 -8.97 -2.94
N PHE A 263 -2.35 -8.88 -2.55
CA PHE A 263 -3.13 -10.00 -2.03
C PHE A 263 -3.73 -10.86 -3.15
N THR A 264 -4.24 -10.23 -4.21
CA THR A 264 -4.97 -10.88 -5.30
C THR A 264 -4.22 -12.05 -5.90
N LEU A 265 -2.95 -11.82 -6.30
CA LEU A 265 -2.20 -12.81 -7.06
C LEU A 265 -1.90 -14.08 -6.24
N PRO A 266 -1.41 -13.99 -4.98
CA PRO A 266 -1.24 -15.18 -4.14
C PRO A 266 -2.56 -15.86 -3.79
N LEU A 267 -3.60 -15.11 -3.43
CA LEU A 267 -4.92 -15.63 -3.12
C LEU A 267 -5.60 -16.32 -4.30
N SER A 268 -5.32 -15.89 -5.54
CA SER A 268 -5.89 -16.52 -6.75
C SER A 268 -5.59 -18.01 -6.88
N ARG A 269 -4.62 -18.52 -6.13
CA ARG A 269 -4.28 -19.97 -6.07
C ARG A 269 -5.35 -20.79 -5.33
N HIS A 270 -6.19 -20.12 -4.53
CA HIS A 270 -7.17 -20.75 -3.64
C HIS A 270 -8.60 -20.63 -4.18
N PHE A 271 -8.78 -20.03 -5.36
CA PHE A 271 -10.11 -19.76 -5.93
C PHE A 271 -10.16 -20.14 -7.42
N ARG A 272 -11.37 -20.46 -7.89
CA ARG A 272 -11.66 -20.74 -9.29
C ARG A 272 -11.38 -19.50 -10.15
N GLN A 273 -11.95 -18.37 -9.77
CA GLN A 273 -11.76 -17.08 -10.40
C GLN A 273 -11.63 -15.97 -9.35
N VAL A 274 -10.97 -14.90 -9.71
CA VAL A 274 -10.86 -13.69 -8.91
C VAL A 274 -11.30 -12.51 -9.76
N LEU A 275 -12.26 -11.74 -9.26
CA LEU A 275 -12.61 -10.43 -9.80
C LEU A 275 -12.13 -9.36 -8.84
N ALA A 276 -11.26 -8.48 -9.31
CA ALA A 276 -10.74 -7.35 -8.54
C ALA A 276 -11.20 -6.01 -9.10
N THR A 277 -11.37 -5.00 -8.26
CA THR A 277 -11.77 -3.65 -8.67
C THR A 277 -10.71 -2.61 -8.31
N GLU A 278 -10.45 -1.67 -9.25
CA GLU A 278 -9.47 -0.59 -9.08
C GLU A 278 -9.87 0.62 -9.92
N VAL A 279 -9.71 1.82 -9.38
CA VAL A 279 -10.07 3.08 -10.08
C VAL A 279 -8.93 3.66 -10.90
N SER A 280 -7.68 3.50 -10.43
CA SER A 280 -6.50 4.07 -11.06
C SER A 280 -6.15 3.36 -12.38
N LYS A 281 -6.05 4.13 -13.46
CA LYS A 281 -5.63 3.59 -14.77
C LYS A 281 -4.22 3.02 -14.73
N THR A 282 -3.31 3.68 -14.02
CA THR A 282 -1.91 3.24 -13.88
C THR A 282 -1.82 1.92 -13.11
N SER A 283 -2.58 1.80 -12.01
CA SER A 283 -2.65 0.57 -11.22
C SER A 283 -3.23 -0.58 -12.05
N VAL A 284 -4.29 -0.35 -12.82
CA VAL A 284 -4.87 -1.38 -13.71
C VAL A 284 -3.87 -1.84 -14.78
N GLN A 285 -3.07 -0.93 -15.35
CA GLN A 285 -2.03 -1.30 -16.31
C GLN A 285 -0.91 -2.13 -15.67
N ALA A 286 -0.46 -1.74 -14.48
CA ALA A 286 0.51 -2.52 -13.71
C ALA A 286 -0.05 -3.91 -13.36
N ALA A 287 -1.30 -3.96 -12.93
CA ALA A 287 -2.02 -5.17 -12.60
C ALA A 287 -2.09 -6.18 -13.75
N GLN A 288 -2.38 -5.73 -14.96
CA GLN A 288 -2.40 -6.59 -16.14
C GLN A 288 -1.03 -7.22 -16.40
N TRP A 289 0.05 -6.43 -16.26
CA TRP A 289 1.40 -6.98 -16.35
C TRP A 289 1.68 -7.98 -15.24
N ASN A 290 1.29 -7.67 -13.99
CA ASN A 290 1.49 -8.54 -12.83
C ASN A 290 0.78 -9.89 -13.02
N ILE A 291 -0.47 -9.89 -13.52
CA ILE A 291 -1.24 -11.10 -13.81
C ILE A 291 -0.49 -11.99 -14.82
N GLN A 292 0.00 -11.39 -15.91
CA GLN A 292 0.73 -12.12 -16.96
C GLN A 292 2.07 -12.66 -16.44
N ALA A 293 2.87 -11.83 -15.76
CA ALA A 293 4.17 -12.21 -15.23
C ALA A 293 4.10 -13.36 -14.21
N ASN A 294 2.98 -13.46 -13.48
CA ASN A 294 2.75 -14.51 -12.49
C ASN A 294 1.90 -15.69 -13.02
N ALA A 295 1.58 -15.71 -14.31
CA ALA A 295 0.75 -16.74 -14.93
C ALA A 295 -0.57 -17.00 -14.16
N ARG A 296 -1.34 -15.93 -13.88
CA ARG A 296 -2.63 -15.98 -13.16
C ARG A 296 -3.82 -15.65 -14.07
N PRO A 297 -4.16 -16.52 -15.05
CA PRO A 297 -5.22 -16.23 -16.02
C PRO A 297 -6.62 -16.21 -15.40
N ASN A 298 -6.77 -16.73 -14.19
CA ASN A 298 -8.03 -16.72 -13.44
C ASN A 298 -8.31 -15.39 -12.70
N VAL A 299 -7.44 -14.37 -12.84
CA VAL A 299 -7.64 -13.04 -12.26
C VAL A 299 -8.10 -12.06 -13.33
N ARG A 300 -9.19 -11.36 -13.07
CA ARG A 300 -9.75 -10.29 -13.92
C ARG A 300 -9.87 -9.00 -13.10
N ILE A 301 -9.59 -7.86 -13.72
CA ILE A 301 -9.67 -6.55 -13.07
C ILE A 301 -10.68 -5.69 -13.78
N ALA A 302 -11.68 -5.23 -13.03
CA ALA A 302 -12.64 -4.23 -13.48
C ALA A 302 -12.20 -2.83 -12.99
N ARG A 303 -12.13 -1.87 -13.89
CA ARG A 303 -11.84 -0.48 -13.50
C ARG A 303 -13.09 0.18 -12.93
N LEU A 304 -13.41 -0.11 -11.67
CA LEU A 304 -14.57 0.38 -10.91
C LEU A 304 -14.13 0.76 -9.50
N SER A 305 -14.85 1.72 -8.88
CA SER A 305 -14.78 1.89 -7.43
C SER A 305 -15.59 0.80 -6.70
N ALA A 306 -15.39 0.66 -5.39
CA ALA A 306 -16.19 -0.24 -4.57
C ALA A 306 -17.69 0.14 -4.63
N GLU A 307 -18.01 1.43 -4.60
CA GLU A 307 -19.37 1.96 -4.76
C GLU A 307 -19.97 1.63 -6.13
N GLU A 308 -19.20 1.86 -7.23
CA GLU A 308 -19.64 1.52 -8.59
C GLU A 308 -19.91 0.00 -8.71
N TYR A 309 -19.06 -0.83 -8.10
CA TYR A 309 -19.27 -2.27 -8.06
C TYR A 309 -20.52 -2.63 -7.28
N THR A 310 -20.72 -2.01 -6.12
CA THR A 310 -21.94 -2.21 -5.28
C THR A 310 -23.20 -1.89 -6.06
N GLN A 311 -23.27 -0.76 -6.77
CA GLN A 311 -24.37 -0.37 -7.63
C GLN A 311 -24.61 -1.38 -8.77
N ALA A 312 -23.53 -1.92 -9.36
CA ALA A 312 -23.64 -2.95 -10.39
C ALA A 312 -24.24 -4.25 -9.84
N MET A 313 -23.81 -4.68 -8.66
CA MET A 313 -24.32 -5.87 -7.98
C MET A 313 -25.78 -5.75 -7.54
N GLN A 314 -26.23 -4.55 -7.22
CA GLN A 314 -27.62 -4.25 -6.86
C GLN A 314 -28.55 -4.09 -8.08
N GLY A 315 -27.94 -4.06 -9.28
CA GLY A 315 -28.70 -3.85 -10.52
C GLY A 315 -29.15 -2.40 -10.73
N GLU A 316 -28.67 -1.47 -9.91
CA GLU A 316 -29.03 -0.04 -9.97
C GLU A 316 -28.43 0.63 -11.22
N ARG A 317 -27.23 0.18 -11.62
CA ARG A 317 -26.53 0.77 -12.75
C ARG A 317 -25.72 -0.28 -13.52
N SER A 318 -25.79 -0.21 -14.86
CA SER A 318 -24.93 -1.01 -15.71
C SER A 318 -23.69 -0.21 -16.12
N PHE A 319 -22.51 -0.81 -16.03
CA PHE A 319 -21.25 -0.18 -16.34
C PHE A 319 -20.70 -0.69 -17.68
N ARG A 320 -20.41 0.24 -18.60
CA ARG A 320 -19.85 -0.06 -19.93
C ARG A 320 -18.53 -0.85 -19.80
N ARG A 321 -17.72 -0.53 -18.78
CA ARG A 321 -16.42 -1.17 -18.52
C ARG A 321 -16.53 -2.66 -18.24
N LEU A 322 -17.58 -3.12 -17.54
CA LEU A 322 -17.83 -4.56 -17.34
C LEU A 322 -18.17 -5.25 -18.66
N ARG A 323 -19.02 -4.62 -19.47
CA ARG A 323 -19.41 -5.16 -20.79
C ARG A 323 -18.25 -5.24 -21.77
N GLU A 324 -17.40 -4.19 -21.84
CA GLU A 324 -16.21 -4.14 -22.69
C GLU A 324 -15.16 -5.21 -22.33
N GLN A 325 -15.15 -5.63 -21.07
CA GLN A 325 -14.28 -6.68 -20.58
C GLN A 325 -14.95 -8.05 -20.52
N GLU A 326 -16.19 -8.16 -21.01
CA GLU A 326 -16.98 -9.40 -20.97
C GLU A 326 -17.07 -10.00 -19.56
N ILE A 327 -17.20 -9.12 -18.53
CA ILE A 327 -17.36 -9.53 -17.14
C ILE A 327 -18.87 -9.59 -16.86
N LEU A 328 -19.39 -10.81 -16.69
CA LEU A 328 -20.76 -11.07 -16.26
C LEU A 328 -20.73 -11.43 -14.79
N LEU A 329 -21.28 -10.55 -13.93
CA LEU A 329 -21.27 -10.75 -12.48
C LEU A 329 -22.08 -11.99 -12.06
N ALA A 330 -23.06 -12.38 -12.87
CA ALA A 330 -23.88 -13.58 -12.66
C ALA A 330 -23.12 -14.90 -12.86
N ASP A 331 -21.97 -14.88 -13.54
CA ASP A 331 -21.16 -16.08 -13.80
C ASP A 331 -20.23 -16.42 -12.63
N HIS A 332 -20.21 -15.56 -11.60
CA HIS A 332 -19.37 -15.72 -10.43
C HIS A 332 -20.13 -16.33 -9.24
N ASP A 333 -19.50 -17.28 -8.59
CA ASP A 333 -19.92 -17.88 -7.31
C ASP A 333 -19.05 -17.36 -6.17
N PHE A 334 -19.26 -16.10 -5.82
CA PHE A 334 -18.46 -15.43 -4.80
C PHE A 334 -18.74 -15.98 -3.39
N SER A 335 -17.81 -16.72 -2.84
CA SER A 335 -17.84 -17.18 -1.44
C SER A 335 -17.08 -16.25 -0.49
N THR A 336 -16.21 -15.42 -1.03
CA THR A 336 -15.27 -14.61 -0.24
C THR A 336 -15.12 -13.23 -0.85
N VAL A 337 -15.05 -12.21 0.00
CA VAL A 337 -14.63 -10.87 -0.37
C VAL A 337 -13.40 -10.46 0.42
N LEU A 338 -12.40 -9.87 -0.26
CA LEU A 338 -11.26 -9.21 0.36
C LEU A 338 -11.39 -7.70 0.19
N VAL A 339 -11.09 -6.98 1.27
CA VAL A 339 -11.01 -5.51 1.27
C VAL A 339 -9.73 -5.05 1.97
N ASP A 340 -9.05 -4.08 1.34
CA ASP A 340 -7.93 -3.31 1.92
C ASP A 340 -8.20 -1.81 1.67
N PRO A 341 -9.20 -1.24 2.39
CA PRO A 341 -9.68 0.10 2.14
C PRO A 341 -8.70 1.17 2.64
N PRO A 342 -8.85 2.44 2.17
CA PRO A 342 -8.12 3.57 2.72
C PRO A 342 -8.46 3.79 4.22
N ARG A 343 -7.71 4.69 4.88
CA ARG A 343 -7.84 5.00 6.33
C ARG A 343 -9.26 5.34 6.79
N ALA A 344 -10.12 5.82 5.89
CA ALA A 344 -11.53 6.11 6.19
C ALA A 344 -12.37 4.85 6.44
N GLY A 345 -11.86 3.66 6.11
CA GLY A 345 -12.61 2.41 6.17
C GLY A 345 -13.55 2.24 4.97
N VAL A 346 -14.56 1.42 5.15
CA VAL A 346 -15.57 1.07 4.13
C VAL A 346 -16.84 1.86 4.41
N ASP A 347 -17.48 2.39 3.38
CA ASP A 347 -18.76 3.09 3.48
C ASP A 347 -19.94 2.13 3.78
N ASP A 348 -21.08 2.70 4.22
CA ASP A 348 -22.25 1.93 4.65
C ASP A 348 -22.82 1.03 3.53
N ALA A 349 -22.82 1.50 2.28
CA ALA A 349 -23.36 0.72 1.16
C ALA A 349 -22.43 -0.48 0.86
N THR A 350 -21.13 -0.27 0.90
CA THR A 350 -20.16 -1.35 0.78
C THR A 350 -20.20 -2.29 1.98
N LEU A 351 -20.40 -1.80 3.22
CA LEU A 351 -20.61 -2.67 4.40
C LEU A 351 -21.84 -3.59 4.22
N ALA A 352 -22.94 -3.04 3.75
CA ALA A 352 -24.14 -3.83 3.45
C ALA A 352 -23.90 -4.89 2.35
N LEU A 353 -23.04 -4.57 1.37
CA LEU A 353 -22.59 -5.54 0.38
C LEU A 353 -21.74 -6.64 1.03
N LEU A 354 -20.75 -6.28 1.87
CA LEU A 354 -19.87 -7.24 2.54
C LEU A 354 -20.66 -8.26 3.36
N GLN A 355 -21.73 -7.85 4.04
CA GLN A 355 -22.58 -8.73 4.85
C GLN A 355 -23.26 -9.87 4.05
N ARG A 356 -23.27 -9.80 2.72
CA ARG A 356 -23.84 -10.83 1.83
C ARG A 356 -22.85 -11.97 1.54
N PHE A 357 -21.56 -11.80 1.82
CA PHE A 357 -20.55 -12.82 1.53
C PHE A 357 -20.39 -13.79 2.70
N PRO A 358 -20.24 -15.09 2.44
CA PRO A 358 -19.97 -16.09 3.50
C PRO A 358 -18.68 -15.80 4.27
N ASN A 359 -17.65 -15.29 3.60
CA ASN A 359 -16.36 -15.00 4.21
C ASN A 359 -15.86 -13.61 3.81
N ILE A 360 -15.27 -12.89 4.78
CA ILE A 360 -14.69 -11.56 4.57
C ILE A 360 -13.26 -11.59 5.10
N VAL A 361 -12.30 -11.27 4.23
CA VAL A 361 -10.92 -10.97 4.62
C VAL A 361 -10.78 -9.45 4.63
N TYR A 362 -10.57 -8.86 5.78
CA TYR A 362 -10.46 -7.41 5.95
C TYR A 362 -9.05 -7.06 6.40
N ILE A 363 -8.30 -6.30 5.59
CA ILE A 363 -7.03 -5.68 5.96
C ILE A 363 -7.30 -4.20 6.25
N SER A 364 -6.68 -3.63 7.27
CA SER A 364 -6.94 -2.25 7.67
C SER A 364 -5.72 -1.57 8.28
N CYS A 365 -5.39 -0.41 7.74
CA CYS A 365 -4.35 0.49 8.28
C CYS A 365 -4.88 1.44 9.38
N ASN A 366 -6.15 1.31 9.79
CA ASN A 366 -6.76 2.12 10.85
C ASN A 366 -7.64 1.25 11.76
N PRO A 367 -7.14 0.84 12.94
CA PRO A 367 -7.90 0.01 13.86
C PRO A 367 -9.22 0.63 14.33
N HIS A 368 -9.31 1.96 14.41
CA HIS A 368 -10.53 2.64 14.87
C HIS A 368 -11.66 2.54 13.84
N THR A 369 -11.36 2.73 12.55
CA THR A 369 -12.36 2.55 11.49
C THR A 369 -12.71 1.07 11.32
N LEU A 370 -11.74 0.16 11.45
CA LEU A 370 -11.98 -1.27 11.48
C LEU A 370 -12.95 -1.63 12.63
N ARG A 371 -12.74 -1.11 13.84
CA ARG A 371 -13.62 -1.36 14.99
C ARG A 371 -15.05 -0.93 14.69
N ALA A 372 -15.26 0.26 14.13
CA ALA A 372 -16.57 0.76 13.76
C ALA A 372 -17.24 -0.12 12.67
N ASN A 373 -16.49 -0.55 11.65
CA ASN A 373 -17.01 -1.45 10.63
C ASN A 373 -17.35 -2.84 11.19
N LEU A 374 -16.55 -3.35 12.13
CA LEU A 374 -16.84 -4.64 12.78
C LEU A 374 -18.10 -4.62 13.65
N ASP A 375 -18.47 -3.47 14.23
CA ASP A 375 -19.73 -3.34 14.95
C ASP A 375 -20.96 -3.66 14.05
N THR A 376 -20.85 -3.32 12.76
CA THR A 376 -21.87 -3.65 11.76
C THR A 376 -21.71 -5.08 11.25
N LEU A 377 -20.49 -5.49 10.86
CA LEU A 377 -20.27 -6.81 10.28
C LEU A 377 -20.52 -7.95 11.28
N CYS A 378 -20.22 -7.76 12.56
CA CYS A 378 -20.45 -8.75 13.59
C CYS A 378 -21.95 -8.98 13.92
N GLN A 379 -22.86 -8.20 13.36
CA GLN A 379 -24.30 -8.52 13.43
C GLN A 379 -24.64 -9.80 12.63
N THR A 380 -23.91 -10.06 11.55
CA THR A 380 -24.14 -11.20 10.66
C THR A 380 -22.97 -12.20 10.64
N HIS A 381 -21.80 -11.80 11.11
CA HIS A 381 -20.57 -12.60 11.05
C HIS A 381 -19.94 -12.81 12.44
N THR A 382 -19.02 -13.78 12.51
CA THR A 382 -18.13 -14.02 13.65
C THR A 382 -16.68 -13.82 13.18
N ILE A 383 -15.84 -13.25 14.05
CA ILE A 383 -14.41 -13.11 13.81
C ILE A 383 -13.75 -14.46 14.05
N GLN A 384 -13.11 -15.03 13.03
CA GLN A 384 -12.45 -16.34 13.11
C GLN A 384 -10.94 -16.21 13.39
N ARG A 385 -10.30 -15.20 12.79
CA ARG A 385 -8.88 -14.89 13.01
C ARG A 385 -8.71 -13.38 13.07
N MET A 386 -7.74 -12.94 13.86
CA MET A 386 -7.36 -11.53 13.96
C MET A 386 -5.84 -11.41 14.08
N ALA A 387 -5.24 -10.49 13.35
CA ALA A 387 -3.82 -10.24 13.33
C ALA A 387 -3.49 -8.77 13.52
N LEU A 388 -2.35 -8.51 14.19
CA LEU A 388 -1.63 -7.25 14.25
C LEU A 388 -0.36 -7.38 13.43
N PHE A 389 -0.18 -6.51 12.44
CA PHE A 389 1.05 -6.42 11.65
C PHE A 389 1.74 -5.11 11.99
N ASP A 390 2.96 -5.17 12.53
CA ASP A 390 3.73 -3.96 12.82
C ASP A 390 4.43 -3.44 11.57
N GLN A 391 3.62 -2.88 10.66
CA GLN A 391 4.08 -2.29 9.40
C GLN A 391 5.02 -1.10 9.60
N PHE A 392 4.87 -0.40 10.74
CA PHE A 392 5.55 0.86 11.03
C PHE A 392 6.11 0.87 12.44
N PRO A 393 7.25 0.20 12.70
CA PRO A 393 7.99 0.28 13.96
C PRO A 393 8.19 1.71 14.46
N PHE A 394 8.11 1.90 15.76
CA PHE A 394 8.28 3.19 16.46
C PHE A 394 7.29 4.29 16.04
N THR A 395 6.14 3.92 15.46
CA THR A 395 5.05 4.84 15.19
C THR A 395 3.76 4.33 15.84
N PRO A 396 2.74 5.19 16.04
CA PRO A 396 1.44 4.76 16.55
C PRO A 396 0.61 3.95 15.55
N HIS A 397 1.04 3.85 14.30
CA HIS A 397 0.30 3.17 13.25
C HIS A 397 0.34 1.65 13.43
N THR A 398 -0.82 1.03 13.24
CA THR A 398 -1.01 -0.42 13.35
C THR A 398 -1.80 -0.90 12.15
N GLU A 399 -1.33 -1.96 11.51
CA GLU A 399 -2.05 -2.67 10.47
C GLU A 399 -2.74 -3.89 11.07
N CYS A 400 -3.97 -4.15 10.67
CA CYS A 400 -4.77 -5.27 11.17
C CYS A 400 -5.26 -6.16 10.03
N GLY A 401 -5.34 -7.46 10.31
CA GLY A 401 -6.03 -8.42 9.46
C GLY A 401 -7.16 -9.10 10.23
N VAL A 402 -8.33 -9.26 9.62
CA VAL A 402 -9.47 -9.96 10.21
C VAL A 402 -10.08 -10.90 9.18
N LEU A 403 -10.30 -12.15 9.58
CA LEU A 403 -11.14 -13.09 8.84
C LEU A 403 -12.47 -13.21 9.57
N LEU A 404 -13.57 -12.89 8.86
CA LEU A 404 -14.93 -13.07 9.36
C LEU A 404 -15.64 -14.17 8.57
N ARG A 405 -16.49 -14.90 9.26
CA ARG A 405 -17.36 -15.93 8.68
C ARG A 405 -18.82 -15.66 9.03
N GLN A 406 -19.69 -15.79 8.04
CA GLN A 406 -21.13 -15.60 8.22
C GLN A 406 -21.69 -16.62 9.24
N ARG A 407 -22.51 -16.15 10.16
CA ARG A 407 -23.21 -17.01 11.11
C ARG A 407 -24.20 -17.88 10.34
N LEU A 408 -24.16 -19.16 10.56
CA LEU A 408 -25.20 -20.04 10.05
C LEU A 408 -26.54 -19.62 10.67
N PRO A 409 -27.62 -19.56 9.90
CA PRO A 409 -28.93 -19.36 10.49
C PRO A 409 -29.13 -20.44 11.58
N ALA A 410 -29.57 -20.02 12.78
CA ALA A 410 -29.92 -20.96 13.84
C ALA A 410 -30.83 -22.01 13.24
N SER A 411 -30.38 -23.27 13.21
CA SER A 411 -31.20 -24.39 12.81
C SER A 411 -32.42 -24.36 13.74
N GLY A 412 -33.55 -23.90 13.19
CA GLY A 412 -34.82 -23.90 13.92
C GLY A 412 -35.07 -25.31 14.39
N THR A 413 -34.96 -25.54 15.70
CA THR A 413 -35.53 -26.72 16.35
C THR A 413 -37.04 -26.61 16.18
N GLY A 414 -37.51 -26.96 15.00
CA GLY A 414 -38.93 -27.22 14.77
C GLY A 414 -39.30 -28.46 15.56
N THR A 415 -39.76 -28.23 16.77
CA THR A 415 -40.51 -29.27 17.52
C THR A 415 -41.73 -29.59 16.68
N LEU A 416 -41.68 -30.69 15.92
CA LEU A 416 -42.86 -31.33 15.40
C LEU A 416 -43.73 -31.72 16.60
N ARG A 417 -44.84 -31.04 16.75
CA ARG A 417 -46.00 -31.52 17.51
C ARG A 417 -47.03 -32.13 16.56
#